data_30568a58accc6b5bdf308bd67d487bcd
#
_entry.id   30568a58accc6b5bdf308bd67d487bcd
#
_cell.length_a   1.000
_cell.length_b   1.000
_cell.length_c   1.000
_cell.angle_alpha   90.00
_cell.angle_beta   90.00
_cell.angle_gamma   90.00
#
_symmetry.space_group_name_H-M   'P 1'
#
loop_
_entity.id
_entity.type
_entity.pdbx_description
1 polymer ?
#
loop_
_entity_poly.entity_id
_entity_poly.type
_entity_poly.pdbx_seq_one_letter_code
_entity_poly.pdbx_strand_id
1 'polypeptide(L)'
;MKVGLIDVDGHNFPNLALMHISAWHKAQGDEVEWWWTDLEYYDVVYMSKIFSDAYTYEGHTPMNCGKVIKGGTGYCIKLGKDGKEHFDQSKNINLPPEVEKTFPDYSIYPQFNYAVSMTSRGCPRGCGFCHVVPKEGRCSVKVANVSDFWNGQPLIEVCDPNITACLEKRDLFQQYKETGAKICFNQGLDIRLLNDADIHDLNEMRIERLHFAWDNPQDNLESRFEYFKRSYKRKSNIGTVYCLTNFEDVSVQEHIDRALARILPLREMGFDPYVMVYNKPSAPQEIRDLQRWCNNKIIFKSCPDFKDYRRK
;
A
#
# COMPACT_ATOMS: atom_id res chain seq x y z
N MET A 1 -2.77 32.95 0.13
CA MET A 1 -2.01 32.48 -1.06
C MET A 1 -2.93 31.62 -1.93
N LYS A 2 -2.62 31.54 -3.25
CA LYS A 2 -3.27 30.56 -4.14
C LYS A 2 -2.36 29.33 -4.27
N VAL A 3 -2.88 28.17 -3.88
CA VAL A 3 -2.14 26.91 -3.76
C VAL A 3 -2.71 25.89 -4.74
N GLY A 4 -1.86 25.38 -5.62
CA GLY A 4 -2.19 24.31 -6.56
C GLY A 4 -1.77 22.95 -6.04
N LEU A 5 -2.59 21.92 -6.25
CA LEU A 5 -2.26 20.53 -5.93
C LEU A 5 -2.22 19.67 -7.21
N ILE A 6 -1.23 18.78 -7.29
CA ILE A 6 -1.11 17.78 -8.36
C ILE A 6 -0.89 16.40 -7.75
N ASP A 7 -1.87 15.52 -7.95
CA ASP A 7 -1.73 14.10 -7.69
C ASP A 7 -1.19 13.41 -8.96
N VAL A 8 0.11 13.19 -8.98
CA VAL A 8 0.83 12.69 -10.18
C VAL A 8 0.40 11.28 -10.54
N ASP A 9 0.03 10.46 -9.55
CA ASP A 9 -0.43 9.08 -9.74
C ASP A 9 -1.92 8.99 -10.13
N GLY A 10 -2.61 10.14 -10.14
CA GLY A 10 -4.02 10.25 -10.47
C GLY A 10 -4.94 10.04 -9.27
N HIS A 11 -6.21 10.37 -9.47
CA HIS A 11 -7.21 10.47 -8.40
C HIS A 11 -7.94 9.15 -8.12
N ASN A 12 -7.29 8.01 -8.32
CA ASN A 12 -7.90 6.68 -8.10
C ASN A 12 -7.81 6.20 -6.64
N PHE A 13 -6.99 6.86 -5.83
CA PHE A 13 -6.84 6.64 -4.40
C PHE A 13 -6.45 7.97 -3.74
N PRO A 14 -6.99 8.32 -2.54
CA PRO A 14 -6.66 9.59 -1.90
C PRO A 14 -5.18 9.68 -1.53
N ASN A 15 -4.54 10.78 -1.91
CA ASN A 15 -3.17 11.07 -1.54
C ASN A 15 -3.14 11.80 -0.18
N LEU A 16 -2.80 11.07 0.88
CA LEU A 16 -2.85 11.56 2.25
C LEU A 16 -1.97 12.81 2.46
N ALA A 17 -0.80 12.89 1.81
CA ALA A 17 0.07 14.05 1.91
C ALA A 17 -0.59 15.32 1.35
N LEU A 18 -1.25 15.22 0.19
CA LEU A 18 -1.99 16.35 -0.40
C LEU A 18 -3.21 16.75 0.45
N MET A 19 -3.87 15.79 1.09
CA MET A 19 -4.98 16.06 2.00
C MET A 19 -4.52 16.85 3.24
N HIS A 20 -3.37 16.52 3.82
CA HIS A 20 -2.78 17.28 4.93
C HIS A 20 -2.32 18.67 4.49
N ILE A 21 -1.67 18.80 3.32
CA ILE A 21 -1.26 20.08 2.75
C ILE A 21 -2.48 20.97 2.52
N SER A 22 -3.54 20.44 1.92
CA SER A 22 -4.79 21.16 1.71
C SER A 22 -5.40 21.66 3.02
N ALA A 23 -5.52 20.78 4.01
CA ALA A 23 -6.08 21.12 5.31
C ALA A 23 -5.28 22.24 6.00
N TRP A 24 -3.95 22.14 5.98
CA TRP A 24 -3.07 23.11 6.61
C TRP A 24 -3.18 24.48 5.94
N HIS A 25 -3.14 24.57 4.62
CA HIS A 25 -3.26 25.83 3.88
C HIS A 25 -4.65 26.47 4.06
N LYS A 26 -5.73 25.68 3.98
CA LYS A 26 -7.09 26.17 4.23
C LYS A 26 -7.24 26.74 5.64
N ALA A 27 -6.60 26.13 6.64
CA ALA A 27 -6.60 26.65 8.02
C ALA A 27 -5.86 27.99 8.16
N GLN A 28 -4.92 28.31 7.24
CA GLN A 28 -4.26 29.62 7.15
C GLN A 28 -5.07 30.65 6.34
N GLY A 29 -6.22 30.27 5.80
CA GLY A 29 -7.04 31.14 4.94
C GLY A 29 -6.57 31.18 3.48
N ASP A 30 -5.74 30.25 3.05
CA ASP A 30 -5.27 30.14 1.66
C ASP A 30 -6.36 29.51 0.77
N GLU A 31 -6.40 29.92 -0.49
CA GLU A 31 -7.20 29.29 -1.53
C GLU A 31 -6.48 28.04 -2.06
N VAL A 32 -7.11 26.86 -1.94
CA VAL A 32 -6.51 25.58 -2.34
C VAL A 32 -7.39 24.89 -3.36
N GLU A 33 -6.81 24.52 -4.50
CA GLU A 33 -7.51 23.81 -5.56
C GLU A 33 -6.58 22.83 -6.31
N TRP A 34 -7.16 21.97 -7.14
CA TRP A 34 -6.38 21.19 -8.11
C TRP A 34 -5.79 22.10 -9.17
N TRP A 35 -4.50 21.97 -9.44
CA TRP A 35 -3.87 22.69 -10.55
C TRP A 35 -4.37 22.16 -11.90
N TRP A 36 -4.77 23.05 -12.78
CA TRP A 36 -5.32 22.69 -14.09
C TRP A 36 -4.51 23.23 -15.27
N THR A 37 -3.88 24.40 -15.15
CA THR A 37 -3.30 25.11 -16.28
C THR A 37 -2.31 26.17 -15.85
N ASP A 38 -1.35 26.49 -16.73
CA ASP A 38 -0.44 27.64 -16.56
C ASP A 38 -1.07 29.00 -16.96
N LEU A 39 -2.36 29.05 -17.32
CA LEU A 39 -3.04 30.33 -17.58
C LEU A 39 -3.32 31.10 -16.29
N GLU A 40 -3.36 30.42 -15.16
CA GLU A 40 -3.53 31.01 -13.84
C GLU A 40 -2.22 30.98 -13.05
N TYR A 41 -1.99 32.02 -12.23
CA TYR A 41 -0.83 32.08 -11.35
C TYR A 41 -1.12 31.43 -10.01
N TYR A 42 -0.19 30.62 -9.54
CA TYR A 42 -0.19 30.01 -8.20
C TYR A 42 1.01 30.47 -7.40
N ASP A 43 0.84 30.83 -6.13
CA ASP A 43 1.96 31.16 -5.24
C ASP A 43 2.84 29.93 -5.01
N VAL A 44 2.22 28.76 -4.85
CA VAL A 44 2.90 27.47 -4.71
C VAL A 44 2.09 26.34 -5.33
N VAL A 45 2.77 25.39 -5.97
CA VAL A 45 2.17 24.13 -6.44
C VAL A 45 2.87 22.95 -5.79
N TYR A 46 2.10 22.08 -5.16
CA TYR A 46 2.56 20.81 -4.59
C TYR A 46 2.28 19.67 -5.56
N MET A 47 3.33 18.91 -5.90
CA MET A 47 3.23 17.70 -6.73
C MET A 47 3.57 16.49 -5.86
N SER A 48 2.62 15.58 -5.66
CA SER A 48 2.85 14.34 -4.92
C SER A 48 2.86 13.14 -5.85
N LYS A 49 3.90 12.30 -5.73
CA LYS A 49 4.11 11.10 -6.54
C LYS A 49 4.49 9.92 -5.64
N ILE A 50 3.73 8.84 -5.72
CA ILE A 50 3.91 7.64 -4.89
C ILE A 50 4.71 6.56 -5.63
N PHE A 51 4.41 6.33 -6.91
CA PHE A 51 5.06 5.30 -7.73
C PHE A 51 6.25 5.87 -8.50
N SER A 52 7.23 5.01 -8.80
CA SER A 52 8.41 5.37 -9.58
C SER A 52 8.08 5.70 -11.04
N ASP A 53 9.06 6.25 -11.75
CA ASP A 53 8.96 6.57 -13.20
C ASP A 53 8.66 5.32 -14.06
N ALA A 54 8.93 4.13 -13.55
CA ALA A 54 8.58 2.87 -14.24
C ALA A 54 7.06 2.63 -14.32
N TYR A 55 6.28 3.25 -13.44
CA TYR A 55 4.83 3.03 -13.32
C TYR A 55 4.01 4.29 -13.56
N THR A 56 4.55 5.47 -13.23
CA THR A 56 3.82 6.73 -13.34
C THR A 56 4.67 7.79 -14.03
N TYR A 57 4.18 8.28 -15.16
CA TYR A 57 4.77 9.43 -15.85
C TYR A 57 4.38 10.73 -15.15
N GLU A 58 5.35 11.60 -14.88
CA GLU A 58 5.12 12.83 -14.11
C GLU A 58 4.24 13.86 -14.82
N GLY A 59 4.29 13.88 -16.16
CA GLY A 59 3.57 14.88 -16.93
C GLY A 59 4.24 16.26 -16.93
N HIS A 60 3.43 17.29 -17.07
CA HIS A 60 3.87 18.68 -17.13
C HIS A 60 4.17 19.25 -15.73
N THR A 61 5.29 19.94 -15.59
CA THR A 61 5.62 20.72 -14.38
C THR A 61 5.12 22.15 -14.56
N PRO A 62 4.31 22.68 -13.61
CA PRO A 62 3.81 24.06 -13.68
C PRO A 62 4.90 25.11 -13.85
N MET A 63 4.68 26.08 -14.73
CA MET A 63 5.62 27.17 -15.04
C MET A 63 5.13 28.54 -14.53
N ASN A 64 3.79 28.75 -14.49
CA ASN A 64 3.21 30.00 -14.02
C ASN A 64 2.92 29.94 -12.51
N CYS A 65 3.98 29.77 -11.72
CA CYS A 65 3.88 29.73 -10.26
C CYS A 65 5.14 30.28 -9.59
N GLY A 66 4.99 30.74 -8.36
CA GLY A 66 6.11 31.23 -7.55
C GLY A 66 7.07 30.10 -7.14
N LYS A 67 6.53 28.91 -6.84
CA LYS A 67 7.32 27.75 -6.40
C LYS A 67 6.62 26.45 -6.74
N VAL A 68 7.39 25.42 -7.14
CA VAL A 68 6.94 24.02 -7.23
C VAL A 68 7.64 23.22 -6.14
N ILE A 69 6.85 22.46 -5.35
CA ILE A 69 7.36 21.56 -4.32
C ILE A 69 6.97 20.14 -4.71
N LYS A 70 7.97 19.29 -4.97
CA LYS A 70 7.78 17.88 -5.34
C LYS A 70 8.06 17.00 -4.13
N GLY A 71 7.15 16.07 -3.82
CA GLY A 71 7.28 15.15 -2.70
C GLY A 71 6.64 13.78 -2.96
N GLY A 72 6.87 12.87 -2.04
CA GLY A 72 6.38 11.49 -2.13
C GLY A 72 7.45 10.48 -2.55
N THR A 73 7.18 9.21 -2.29
CA THR A 73 8.12 8.10 -2.45
C THR A 73 8.63 7.96 -3.89
N GLY A 74 7.76 8.21 -4.89
CA GLY A 74 8.09 8.06 -6.31
C GLY A 74 9.26 8.93 -6.78
N TYR A 75 9.43 10.12 -6.20
CA TYR A 75 10.57 10.98 -6.52
C TYR A 75 11.89 10.50 -5.91
N CYS A 76 11.83 9.63 -4.90
CA CYS A 76 13.00 9.06 -4.24
C CYS A 76 13.49 7.77 -4.89
N ILE A 77 12.70 7.18 -5.80
CA ILE A 77 13.03 5.88 -6.40
C ILE A 77 13.70 6.09 -7.75
N LYS A 78 14.83 5.41 -7.95
CA LYS A 78 15.55 5.36 -9.21
C LYS A 78 15.79 3.93 -9.63
N LEU A 79 15.61 3.63 -10.91
CA LEU A 79 16.00 2.35 -11.49
C LEU A 79 17.54 2.30 -11.63
N GLY A 80 18.17 1.33 -10.96
CA GLY A 80 19.61 1.09 -11.04
C GLY A 80 20.01 0.35 -12.31
N LYS A 81 21.33 0.26 -12.56
CA LYS A 81 21.90 -0.52 -13.67
C LYS A 81 21.67 -2.04 -13.52
N ASP A 82 21.40 -2.47 -12.31
CA ASP A 82 21.04 -3.85 -11.93
C ASP A 82 19.55 -4.19 -12.23
N GLY A 83 18.80 -3.25 -12.81
CA GLY A 83 17.37 -3.42 -13.09
C GLY A 83 16.48 -3.34 -11.85
N LYS A 84 17.04 -2.99 -10.67
CA LYS A 84 16.29 -2.85 -9.41
C LYS A 84 16.07 -1.40 -9.06
N GLU A 85 14.98 -1.17 -8.32
CA GLU A 85 14.68 0.15 -7.78
C GLU A 85 15.50 0.42 -6.52
N HIS A 86 16.10 1.59 -6.44
CA HIS A 86 16.88 2.07 -5.30
C HIS A 86 16.28 3.35 -4.74
N PHE A 87 16.22 3.44 -3.41
CA PHE A 87 15.69 4.61 -2.71
C PHE A 87 16.82 5.62 -2.45
N ASP A 88 16.62 6.85 -2.93
CA ASP A 88 17.51 7.98 -2.75
C ASP A 88 17.07 8.83 -1.55
N GLN A 89 17.66 8.59 -0.38
CA GLN A 89 17.32 9.29 0.87
C GLN A 89 17.51 10.82 0.76
N SER A 90 18.42 11.30 -0.10
CA SER A 90 18.66 12.75 -0.26
C SER A 90 17.47 13.50 -0.86
N LYS A 91 16.56 12.78 -1.51
CA LYS A 91 15.32 13.31 -2.10
C LYS A 91 14.09 13.13 -1.21
N ASN A 92 14.24 12.46 -0.08
CA ASN A 92 13.13 12.20 0.83
C ASN A 92 12.74 13.48 1.56
N ILE A 93 11.62 14.07 1.18
CA ILE A 93 11.05 15.27 1.82
C ILE A 93 9.85 14.79 2.64
N ASN A 94 9.95 14.91 3.95
CA ASN A 94 8.84 14.69 4.86
C ASN A 94 8.00 15.96 4.99
N LEU A 95 6.72 15.80 5.25
CA LEU A 95 5.88 16.94 5.62
C LEU A 95 6.37 17.52 6.95
N PRO A 96 6.32 18.87 7.12
CA PRO A 96 6.52 19.48 8.43
C PRO A 96 5.51 18.90 9.45
N PRO A 97 5.91 18.72 10.72
CA PRO A 97 5.03 18.12 11.72
C PRO A 97 3.70 18.84 11.92
N GLU A 98 3.69 20.17 11.75
CA GLU A 98 2.48 21.01 11.83
C GLU A 98 1.51 20.75 10.67
N VAL A 99 2.01 20.36 9.50
CA VAL A 99 1.20 19.95 8.35
C VAL A 99 0.70 18.51 8.54
N GLU A 100 1.61 17.61 8.89
CA GLU A 100 1.30 16.18 9.03
C GLU A 100 0.27 15.86 10.12
N LYS A 101 0.18 16.71 11.16
CA LYS A 101 -0.79 16.57 12.26
C LYS A 101 -2.15 17.22 11.98
N THR A 102 -2.36 17.85 10.83
CA THR A 102 -3.69 18.37 10.49
C THR A 102 -4.66 17.21 10.22
N PHE A 103 -5.94 17.39 10.52
CA PHE A 103 -6.96 16.44 10.09
C PHE A 103 -7.03 16.45 8.54
N PRO A 104 -7.01 15.29 7.86
CA PRO A 104 -6.96 15.25 6.40
C PRO A 104 -8.17 15.91 5.74
N ASP A 105 -7.95 16.71 4.71
CA ASP A 105 -9.01 17.35 3.95
C ASP A 105 -9.63 16.38 2.93
N TYR A 106 -10.68 15.70 3.33
CA TYR A 106 -11.43 14.77 2.46
C TYR A 106 -12.19 15.48 1.34
N SER A 107 -12.38 16.81 1.42
CA SER A 107 -13.15 17.56 0.41
C SER A 107 -12.47 17.61 -0.96
N ILE A 108 -11.14 17.41 -1.01
CA ILE A 108 -10.40 17.36 -2.28
C ILE A 108 -10.57 16.03 -3.04
N TYR A 109 -11.13 15.00 -2.38
CA TYR A 109 -11.43 13.70 -2.99
C TYR A 109 -12.90 13.29 -2.73
N PRO A 110 -13.89 14.07 -3.19
CA PRO A 110 -15.32 13.88 -2.85
C PRO A 110 -15.90 12.56 -3.38
N GLN A 111 -15.23 11.91 -4.34
CA GLN A 111 -15.63 10.62 -4.89
C GLN A 111 -15.42 9.44 -3.93
N PHE A 112 -14.66 9.61 -2.83
CA PHE A 112 -14.38 8.55 -1.88
C PHE A 112 -15.10 8.79 -0.55
N ASN A 113 -15.85 7.79 -0.10
CA ASN A 113 -16.56 7.81 1.18
C ASN A 113 -15.88 6.86 2.18
N TYR A 114 -14.56 7.03 2.37
CA TYR A 114 -13.78 6.29 3.35
C TYR A 114 -12.66 7.14 3.93
N ALA A 115 -12.20 6.78 5.13
CA ALA A 115 -11.01 7.36 5.73
C ALA A 115 -9.76 6.60 5.28
N VAL A 116 -8.65 7.32 5.11
CA VAL A 116 -7.32 6.72 4.87
C VAL A 116 -6.48 6.95 6.10
N SER A 117 -5.84 5.89 6.59
CA SER A 117 -5.01 5.96 7.79
C SER A 117 -3.58 5.52 7.55
N MET A 118 -2.69 6.11 8.34
CA MET A 118 -1.33 5.64 8.58
C MET A 118 -1.04 5.84 10.07
N THR A 119 -1.47 4.87 10.88
CA THR A 119 -1.34 4.95 12.35
C THR A 119 0.04 4.52 12.84
N SER A 120 0.75 3.71 12.06
CA SER A 120 2.15 3.34 12.32
C SER A 120 3.02 3.47 11.10
N ARG A 121 4.32 3.72 11.30
CA ARG A 121 5.33 3.82 10.25
C ARG A 121 6.55 2.97 10.58
N GLY A 122 7.25 2.54 9.52
CA GLY A 122 8.43 1.70 9.62
C GLY A 122 8.13 0.20 9.64
N CYS A 123 9.17 -0.63 9.42
CA CYS A 123 9.03 -2.08 9.35
C CYS A 123 10.35 -2.78 9.70
N PRO A 124 10.36 -3.80 10.57
CA PRO A 124 11.59 -4.50 10.96
C PRO A 124 12.11 -5.47 9.88
N ARG A 125 11.33 -5.78 8.83
CA ARG A 125 11.65 -6.85 7.88
C ARG A 125 12.84 -6.56 6.98
N GLY A 126 12.96 -5.35 6.42
CA GLY A 126 14.06 -4.98 5.54
C GLY A 126 14.12 -5.81 4.25
N CYS A 127 12.96 -6.11 3.66
CA CYS A 127 12.87 -6.81 2.38
C CYS A 127 13.61 -6.05 1.29
N GLY A 128 14.44 -6.72 0.49
CA GLY A 128 15.32 -6.08 -0.49
C GLY A 128 14.62 -5.33 -1.62
N PHE A 129 13.34 -5.60 -1.85
CA PHE A 129 12.51 -4.92 -2.85
C PHE A 129 11.70 -3.76 -2.26
N CYS A 130 11.69 -3.58 -0.94
CA CYS A 130 10.78 -2.68 -0.24
C CYS A 130 11.47 -1.39 0.19
N HIS A 131 10.82 -0.25 -0.05
CA HIS A 131 11.36 1.07 0.27
C HIS A 131 10.95 1.59 1.65
N VAL A 132 10.19 0.82 2.44
CA VAL A 132 9.75 1.24 3.78
C VAL A 132 10.93 1.47 4.71
N VAL A 133 11.87 0.52 4.80
CA VAL A 133 13.02 0.65 5.70
C VAL A 133 13.93 1.84 5.33
N PRO A 134 14.34 2.03 4.07
CA PRO A 134 15.10 3.21 3.69
C PRO A 134 14.38 4.53 3.98
N LYS A 135 13.05 4.55 3.86
CA LYS A 135 12.24 5.77 4.04
C LYS A 135 11.88 6.04 5.50
N GLU A 136 11.46 5.02 6.24
CA GLU A 136 10.76 5.18 7.52
C GLU A 136 11.47 4.46 8.70
N GLY A 137 12.52 3.68 8.40
CA GLY A 137 13.32 2.97 9.42
C GLY A 137 12.86 1.55 9.73
N ARG A 138 13.62 0.89 10.63
CA ARG A 138 13.48 -0.53 10.97
C ARG A 138 12.55 -0.80 12.15
N CYS A 139 11.93 0.20 12.74
CA CYS A 139 10.98 0.04 13.84
C CYS A 139 9.60 0.46 13.39
N SER A 140 8.58 -0.37 13.61
CA SER A 140 7.19 0.06 13.45
C SER A 140 6.80 0.84 14.71
N VAL A 141 6.56 2.13 14.55
CA VAL A 141 6.23 3.06 15.64
C VAL A 141 4.87 3.70 15.38
N LYS A 142 4.09 3.88 16.44
CA LYS A 142 2.82 4.61 16.36
C LYS A 142 3.09 6.09 16.07
N VAL A 143 2.36 6.64 15.08
CA VAL A 143 2.49 8.05 14.64
C VAL A 143 1.18 8.82 14.74
N ALA A 144 0.03 8.15 14.77
CA ALA A 144 -1.28 8.78 14.87
C ALA A 144 -2.28 7.90 15.63
N ASN A 145 -3.34 8.51 16.13
CA ASN A 145 -4.54 7.83 16.60
C ASN A 145 -5.60 7.78 15.49
N VAL A 146 -6.58 6.90 15.62
CA VAL A 146 -7.69 6.80 14.65
C VAL A 146 -8.49 8.10 14.59
N SER A 147 -8.65 8.80 15.72
CA SER A 147 -9.32 10.11 15.80
C SER A 147 -8.65 11.22 15.00
N ASP A 148 -7.37 11.06 14.63
CA ASP A 148 -6.61 12.10 13.93
C ASP A 148 -6.95 12.15 12.43
N PHE A 149 -7.68 11.15 11.89
CA PHE A 149 -8.04 11.07 10.46
C PHE A 149 -9.46 10.55 10.21
N TRP A 150 -10.14 9.96 11.19
CA TRP A 150 -11.49 9.41 11.03
C TRP A 150 -12.54 10.30 11.69
N ASN A 151 -13.61 10.56 10.97
CA ASN A 151 -14.76 11.37 11.44
C ASN A 151 -16.09 10.76 10.95
N GLY A 152 -16.31 9.47 11.29
CA GLY A 152 -17.57 8.79 10.99
C GLY A 152 -17.68 8.16 9.60
N GLN A 153 -16.63 8.12 8.79
CA GLN A 153 -16.63 7.40 7.50
C GLN A 153 -16.95 5.90 7.72
N PRO A 154 -17.74 5.27 6.81
CA PRO A 154 -18.18 3.89 6.99
C PRO A 154 -17.09 2.84 6.78
N LEU A 155 -15.98 3.22 6.16
CA LEU A 155 -14.83 2.36 5.86
C LEU A 155 -13.53 3.11 6.20
N ILE A 156 -12.54 2.38 6.71
CA ILE A 156 -11.18 2.86 6.93
C ILE A 156 -10.21 1.99 6.12
N GLU A 157 -9.47 2.62 5.21
CA GLU A 157 -8.39 2.02 4.44
C GLU A 157 -7.07 2.22 5.19
N VAL A 158 -6.54 1.15 5.81
CA VAL A 158 -5.32 1.19 6.64
C VAL A 158 -4.12 0.97 5.75
N CYS A 159 -3.24 1.98 5.67
CA CYS A 159 -2.05 2.00 4.82
C CYS A 159 -0.74 1.83 5.61
N ASP A 160 -0.82 1.38 6.85
CA ASP A 160 0.32 1.14 7.72
C ASP A 160 1.28 0.09 7.11
N PRO A 161 2.59 0.36 6.99
CA PRO A 161 3.53 -0.58 6.38
C PRO A 161 3.62 -1.94 7.08
N ASN A 162 3.53 -1.94 8.42
CA ASN A 162 3.49 -3.17 9.23
C ASN A 162 2.94 -2.87 10.63
N ILE A 163 1.64 -2.68 10.74
CA ILE A 163 0.98 -2.41 12.04
C ILE A 163 1.17 -3.57 13.03
N THR A 164 1.29 -4.81 12.55
CA THR A 164 1.47 -5.99 13.40
C THR A 164 2.80 -6.00 14.15
N ALA A 165 3.81 -5.26 13.66
CA ALA A 165 5.09 -5.09 14.32
C ALA A 165 5.13 -3.91 15.30
N CYS A 166 4.09 -3.06 15.34
CA CYS A 166 4.00 -1.93 16.26
C CYS A 166 3.78 -2.43 17.71
N LEU A 167 4.51 -1.86 18.64
CA LEU A 167 4.35 -2.23 20.07
C LEU A 167 2.97 -1.84 20.60
N GLU A 168 2.44 -0.72 20.13
CA GLU A 168 1.12 -0.20 20.49
C GLU A 168 -0.04 -0.77 19.64
N LYS A 169 0.20 -1.84 18.87
CA LYS A 169 -0.83 -2.42 17.98
C LYS A 169 -2.14 -2.76 18.68
N ARG A 170 -2.09 -3.18 19.96
CA ARG A 170 -3.29 -3.52 20.75
C ARG A 170 -4.17 -2.30 20.98
N ASP A 171 -3.54 -1.16 21.29
CA ASP A 171 -4.24 0.11 21.44
C ASP A 171 -4.84 0.55 20.09
N LEU A 172 -4.08 0.45 18.99
CA LEU A 172 -4.58 0.78 17.67
C LEU A 172 -5.75 -0.13 17.23
N PHE A 173 -5.66 -1.44 17.50
CA PHE A 173 -6.74 -2.38 17.19
C PHE A 173 -8.01 -2.06 18.02
N GLN A 174 -7.84 -1.67 19.28
CA GLN A 174 -8.97 -1.22 20.10
C GLN A 174 -9.61 0.03 19.54
N GLN A 175 -8.82 1.04 19.13
CA GLN A 175 -9.32 2.25 18.51
C GLN A 175 -10.10 1.93 17.21
N TYR A 176 -9.59 1.06 16.34
CA TYR A 176 -10.31 0.62 15.14
C TYR A 176 -11.64 -0.08 15.46
N LYS A 177 -11.69 -0.94 16.48
CA LYS A 177 -12.94 -1.58 16.94
C LYS A 177 -13.99 -0.56 17.37
N GLU A 178 -13.57 0.45 18.13
CA GLU A 178 -14.45 1.48 18.69
C GLU A 178 -15.11 2.36 17.63
N THR A 179 -14.51 2.48 16.43
CA THR A 179 -15.14 3.22 15.32
C THR A 179 -16.44 2.56 14.83
N GLY A 180 -16.55 1.23 14.93
CA GLY A 180 -17.62 0.45 14.29
C GLY A 180 -17.60 0.50 12.75
N ALA A 181 -16.63 1.20 12.14
CA ALA A 181 -16.44 1.23 10.69
C ALA A 181 -15.96 -0.12 10.17
N LYS A 182 -16.10 -0.33 8.87
CA LYS A 182 -15.43 -1.45 8.19
C LYS A 182 -13.94 -1.15 8.07
N ILE A 183 -13.08 -2.15 8.26
CA ILE A 183 -11.63 -1.98 8.23
C ILE A 183 -11.03 -2.80 7.08
N CYS A 184 -10.20 -2.15 6.26
CA CYS A 184 -9.42 -2.77 5.22
C CYS A 184 -7.93 -2.58 5.50
N PHE A 185 -7.20 -3.66 5.80
CA PHE A 185 -5.74 -3.61 6.00
C PHE A 185 -5.03 -3.77 4.65
N ASN A 186 -4.76 -2.65 3.95
CA ASN A 186 -4.29 -2.65 2.56
C ASN A 186 -2.85 -3.10 2.37
N GLN A 187 -1.92 -2.68 3.26
CA GLN A 187 -0.49 -2.96 3.08
C GLN A 187 -0.08 -4.34 3.59
N GLY A 188 -1.01 -5.03 4.23
CA GLY A 188 -0.82 -6.39 4.71
C GLY A 188 -0.39 -6.48 6.18
N LEU A 189 -0.96 -7.49 6.83
CA LEU A 189 -0.58 -7.91 8.17
C LEU A 189 0.56 -8.93 8.05
N ASP A 190 1.59 -8.83 8.89
CA ASP A 190 2.64 -9.84 8.96
C ASP A 190 2.13 -11.07 9.71
N ILE A 191 1.79 -12.12 8.98
CA ILE A 191 1.23 -13.36 9.52
C ILE A 191 2.12 -14.01 10.58
N ARG A 192 3.44 -13.75 10.54
CA ARG A 192 4.43 -14.29 11.49
C ARG A 192 4.28 -13.71 12.89
N LEU A 193 3.71 -12.49 12.99
CA LEU A 193 3.58 -11.72 14.23
C LEU A 193 2.19 -11.78 14.86
N LEU A 194 1.22 -12.38 14.17
CA LEU A 194 -0.13 -12.53 14.71
C LEU A 194 -0.16 -13.65 15.76
N ASN A 195 -0.75 -13.35 16.89
CA ASN A 195 -1.01 -14.27 17.98
C ASN A 195 -2.52 -14.40 18.25
N ASP A 196 -2.91 -15.25 19.24
CA ASP A 196 -4.32 -15.48 19.56
C ASP A 196 -5.07 -14.20 19.93
N ALA A 197 -4.43 -13.31 20.66
CA ALA A 197 -5.03 -12.05 21.07
C ALA A 197 -5.26 -11.11 19.88
N ASP A 198 -4.31 -11.05 18.92
CA ASP A 198 -4.46 -10.27 17.69
C ASP A 198 -5.60 -10.81 16.80
N ILE A 199 -5.68 -12.16 16.69
CA ILE A 199 -6.74 -12.82 15.91
C ILE A 199 -8.11 -12.62 16.60
N HIS A 200 -8.15 -12.63 17.93
CA HIS A 200 -9.36 -12.30 18.68
C HIS A 200 -9.84 -10.88 18.36
N ASP A 201 -8.96 -9.88 18.37
CA ASP A 201 -9.30 -8.50 18.00
C ASP A 201 -9.79 -8.40 16.57
N LEU A 202 -9.12 -9.07 15.62
CA LEU A 202 -9.57 -9.12 14.22
C LEU A 202 -10.95 -9.78 14.07
N ASN A 203 -11.28 -10.76 14.91
CA ASN A 203 -12.60 -11.40 14.93
C ASN A 203 -13.71 -10.49 15.46
N GLU A 204 -13.38 -9.49 16.28
CA GLU A 204 -14.31 -8.50 16.82
C GLU A 204 -14.49 -7.29 15.92
N MET A 205 -13.51 -6.99 15.05
CA MET A 205 -13.60 -5.91 14.09
C MET A 205 -14.55 -6.22 12.93
N ARG A 206 -15.13 -5.19 12.34
CA ARG A 206 -15.87 -5.30 11.08
C ARG A 206 -14.89 -5.29 9.90
N ILE A 207 -14.20 -6.42 9.69
CA ILE A 207 -13.21 -6.54 8.62
C ILE A 207 -13.89 -6.59 7.25
N GLU A 208 -13.52 -5.66 6.37
CA GLU A 208 -13.89 -5.68 4.95
C GLU A 208 -12.91 -6.57 4.17
N ARG A 209 -11.61 -6.29 4.28
CA ARG A 209 -10.54 -7.04 3.61
C ARG A 209 -9.32 -7.17 4.51
N LEU A 210 -8.70 -8.34 4.47
CA LEU A 210 -7.37 -8.58 5.01
C LEU A 210 -6.40 -8.84 3.87
N HIS A 211 -5.23 -8.26 3.98
CA HIS A 211 -4.11 -8.56 3.12
C HIS A 211 -2.95 -9.09 3.96
N PHE A 212 -2.22 -10.05 3.40
CA PHE A 212 -1.01 -10.63 3.94
C PHE A 212 0.05 -10.67 2.85
N ALA A 213 1.29 -11.03 3.20
CA ALA A 213 2.36 -11.22 2.25
C ALA A 213 3.11 -12.53 2.52
N TRP A 214 3.39 -13.27 1.45
CA TRP A 214 4.32 -14.38 1.43
C TRP A 214 5.29 -14.17 0.26
N ASP A 215 6.15 -13.16 0.39
CA ASP A 215 7.00 -12.68 -0.70
C ASP A 215 8.30 -13.48 -0.83
N ASN A 216 8.91 -13.84 0.29
CA ASN A 216 10.14 -14.64 0.26
C ASN A 216 9.80 -16.13 0.07
N PRO A 217 10.22 -16.75 -1.05
CA PRO A 217 9.95 -18.17 -1.31
C PRO A 217 10.67 -19.14 -0.37
N GLN A 218 11.67 -18.66 0.38
CA GLN A 218 12.41 -19.47 1.36
C GLN A 218 11.72 -19.48 2.74
N ASP A 219 10.77 -18.57 2.99
CA ASP A 219 9.99 -18.57 4.22
C ASP A 219 8.97 -19.72 4.20
N ASN A 220 8.96 -20.54 5.23
CA ASN A 220 7.89 -21.54 5.42
C ASN A 220 6.78 -20.92 6.28
N LEU A 221 5.74 -20.38 5.65
CA LEU A 221 4.62 -19.72 6.32
C LEU A 221 3.32 -20.54 6.33
N GLU A 222 3.30 -21.71 5.72
CA GLU A 222 2.11 -22.55 5.60
C GLU A 222 1.45 -22.81 6.95
N SER A 223 2.23 -23.24 7.95
CA SER A 223 1.74 -23.50 9.31
C SER A 223 1.17 -22.23 9.99
N ARG A 224 1.67 -21.04 9.65
CA ARG A 224 1.14 -19.77 10.14
C ARG A 224 -0.21 -19.42 9.52
N PHE A 225 -0.36 -19.64 8.22
CA PHE A 225 -1.64 -19.47 7.53
C PHE A 225 -2.69 -20.49 8.00
N GLU A 226 -2.29 -21.75 8.22
CA GLU A 226 -3.17 -22.76 8.81
C GLU A 226 -3.64 -22.39 10.23
N TYR A 227 -2.70 -21.92 11.07
CA TYR A 227 -3.02 -21.45 12.42
C TYR A 227 -4.03 -20.30 12.38
N PHE A 228 -3.79 -19.29 11.53
CA PHE A 228 -4.72 -18.17 11.35
C PHE A 228 -6.10 -18.66 10.88
N LYS A 229 -6.16 -19.51 9.86
CA LYS A 229 -7.41 -20.08 9.33
C LYS A 229 -8.22 -20.79 10.42
N ARG A 230 -7.57 -21.53 11.32
CA ARG A 230 -8.25 -22.23 12.42
C ARG A 230 -8.90 -21.28 13.41
N SER A 231 -8.21 -20.20 13.74
CA SER A 231 -8.59 -19.24 14.79
C SER A 231 -9.47 -18.09 14.27
N TYR A 232 -9.40 -17.77 12.97
CA TYR A 232 -10.19 -16.70 12.38
C TYR A 232 -11.60 -17.16 12.03
N LYS A 233 -12.62 -16.34 12.34
CA LYS A 233 -14.04 -16.75 12.19
C LYS A 233 -14.48 -16.94 10.74
N ARG A 234 -13.94 -16.17 9.76
CA ARG A 234 -14.24 -16.32 8.34
C ARG A 234 -13.47 -17.51 7.77
N LYS A 235 -14.17 -18.43 7.08
CA LYS A 235 -13.57 -19.68 6.59
C LYS A 235 -13.41 -19.75 5.07
N SER A 236 -13.93 -18.77 4.34
CA SER A 236 -13.73 -18.60 2.89
C SER A 236 -13.46 -17.16 2.58
N ASN A 237 -12.69 -16.86 1.54
CA ASN A 237 -12.20 -15.52 1.24
C ASN A 237 -11.59 -14.88 2.49
N ILE A 238 -10.71 -15.63 3.15
CA ILE A 238 -10.14 -15.27 4.45
C ILE A 238 -9.35 -13.96 4.34
N GLY A 239 -8.62 -13.81 3.24
CA GLY A 239 -7.83 -12.62 2.92
C GLY A 239 -7.01 -12.83 1.66
N THR A 240 -6.53 -11.73 1.08
CA THR A 240 -5.60 -11.75 -0.05
C THR A 240 -4.18 -11.94 0.46
N VAL A 241 -3.39 -12.78 -0.21
CA VAL A 241 -1.97 -12.99 0.11
C VAL A 241 -1.11 -12.60 -1.07
N TYR A 242 -0.34 -11.54 -0.94
CA TYR A 242 0.62 -11.12 -1.95
C TYR A 242 1.77 -12.13 -2.02
N CYS A 243 2.10 -12.55 -3.25
CA CYS A 243 3.21 -13.44 -3.55
C CYS A 243 4.11 -12.76 -4.58
N LEU A 244 5.25 -12.22 -4.14
CA LEU A 244 6.19 -11.58 -5.03
C LEU A 244 6.91 -12.61 -5.90
N THR A 245 7.14 -12.26 -7.17
CA THR A 245 7.97 -13.03 -8.11
C THR A 245 8.82 -12.08 -8.97
N ASN A 246 9.77 -12.61 -9.73
CA ASN A 246 10.65 -11.86 -10.64
C ASN A 246 11.62 -10.88 -9.95
N PHE A 247 11.94 -11.10 -8.68
CA PHE A 247 12.88 -10.24 -7.93
C PHE A 247 14.28 -10.83 -7.82
N GLU A 248 14.36 -12.15 -7.65
CA GLU A 248 15.64 -12.87 -7.48
C GLU A 248 16.30 -13.13 -8.85
N ASP A 249 17.60 -13.36 -8.85
CA ASP A 249 18.35 -13.74 -10.06
C ASP A 249 18.32 -15.26 -10.25
N VAL A 250 17.20 -15.75 -10.73
CA VAL A 250 16.97 -17.18 -11.01
C VAL A 250 16.24 -17.35 -12.35
N SER A 251 16.15 -18.58 -12.85
CA SER A 251 15.46 -18.86 -14.11
C SER A 251 13.95 -18.55 -14.04
N VAL A 252 13.34 -18.29 -15.19
CA VAL A 252 11.89 -18.07 -15.32
C VAL A 252 11.11 -19.24 -14.74
N GLN A 253 11.54 -20.49 -15.04
CA GLN A 253 10.89 -21.69 -14.54
C GLN A 253 10.96 -21.76 -13.01
N GLU A 254 12.11 -21.42 -12.43
CA GLU A 254 12.27 -21.42 -10.98
C GLU A 254 11.39 -20.35 -10.29
N HIS A 255 11.22 -19.18 -10.90
CA HIS A 255 10.27 -18.18 -10.42
C HIS A 255 8.84 -18.72 -10.39
N ILE A 256 8.44 -19.43 -11.46
CA ILE A 256 7.10 -20.05 -11.55
C ILE A 256 6.93 -21.13 -10.48
N ASP A 257 7.88 -22.03 -10.34
CA ASP A 257 7.82 -23.13 -9.37
C ASP A 257 7.76 -22.60 -7.93
N ARG A 258 8.58 -21.63 -7.59
CA ARG A 258 8.59 -20.97 -6.27
C ARG A 258 7.28 -20.20 -6.00
N ALA A 259 6.67 -19.62 -7.02
CA ALA A 259 5.38 -18.94 -6.89
C ALA A 259 4.25 -19.95 -6.68
N LEU A 260 4.19 -21.03 -7.49
CA LEU A 260 3.18 -22.09 -7.38
C LEU A 260 3.24 -22.81 -6.03
N ALA A 261 4.45 -23.03 -5.48
CA ALA A 261 4.64 -23.62 -4.14
C ALA A 261 3.98 -22.80 -3.01
N ARG A 262 3.74 -21.51 -3.21
CA ARG A 262 3.02 -20.62 -2.26
C ARG A 262 1.55 -20.48 -2.62
N ILE A 263 1.24 -20.32 -3.91
CA ILE A 263 -0.11 -20.09 -4.43
C ILE A 263 -1.04 -21.26 -4.15
N LEU A 264 -0.59 -22.50 -4.43
CA LEU A 264 -1.45 -23.68 -4.35
C LEU A 264 -1.89 -23.98 -2.91
N PRO A 265 -1.02 -24.05 -1.90
CA PRO A 265 -1.43 -24.23 -0.50
C PRO A 265 -2.36 -23.10 -0.01
N LEU A 266 -2.08 -21.84 -0.36
CA LEU A 266 -2.95 -20.73 0.02
C LEU A 266 -4.36 -20.88 -0.52
N ARG A 267 -4.51 -21.31 -1.79
CA ARG A 267 -5.81 -21.60 -2.40
C ARG A 267 -6.56 -22.69 -1.65
N GLU A 268 -5.88 -23.81 -1.31
CA GLU A 268 -6.46 -24.93 -0.57
C GLU A 268 -6.91 -24.54 0.84
N MET A 269 -6.17 -23.64 1.46
CA MET A 269 -6.55 -23.07 2.76
C MET A 269 -7.71 -22.06 2.68
N GLY A 270 -8.11 -21.60 1.48
CA GLY A 270 -9.21 -20.64 1.30
C GLY A 270 -8.79 -19.18 1.35
N PHE A 271 -7.48 -18.91 1.25
CA PHE A 271 -6.96 -17.59 0.98
C PHE A 271 -7.02 -17.28 -0.51
N ASP A 272 -6.86 -16.01 -0.83
CA ASP A 272 -6.86 -15.48 -2.18
C ASP A 272 -5.45 -15.03 -2.58
N PRO A 273 -4.64 -15.92 -3.19
CA PRO A 273 -3.30 -15.55 -3.60
C PRO A 273 -3.35 -14.48 -4.70
N TYR A 274 -2.39 -13.55 -4.64
CA TYR A 274 -2.24 -12.48 -5.61
C TYR A 274 -0.77 -12.32 -6.00
N VAL A 275 -0.45 -12.58 -7.26
CA VAL A 275 0.93 -12.50 -7.77
C VAL A 275 1.31 -11.06 -8.02
N MET A 276 2.35 -10.60 -7.31
CA MET A 276 3.02 -9.33 -7.53
C MET A 276 4.27 -9.59 -8.39
N VAL A 277 4.36 -8.94 -9.54
CA VAL A 277 5.51 -9.09 -10.44
C VAL A 277 6.43 -7.89 -10.25
N TYR A 278 7.64 -8.13 -9.74
CA TYR A 278 8.65 -7.09 -9.64
C TYR A 278 9.09 -6.64 -11.04
N ASN A 279 9.23 -5.33 -11.24
CA ASN A 279 9.57 -4.72 -12.53
C ASN A 279 8.74 -5.31 -13.70
N LYS A 280 7.42 -5.32 -13.54
CA LYS A 280 6.48 -5.90 -14.49
C LYS A 280 6.66 -5.46 -15.95
N PRO A 281 7.04 -4.20 -16.26
CA PRO A 281 7.27 -3.78 -17.65
C PRO A 281 8.33 -4.63 -18.38
N SER A 282 9.38 -5.06 -17.69
CA SER A 282 10.48 -5.88 -18.25
C SER A 282 10.34 -7.38 -17.99
N ALA A 283 9.29 -7.82 -17.27
CA ALA A 283 9.12 -9.21 -16.89
C ALA A 283 8.86 -10.13 -18.10
N PRO A 284 9.40 -11.37 -18.11
CA PRO A 284 9.09 -12.38 -19.11
C PRO A 284 7.60 -12.64 -19.27
N GLN A 285 7.18 -13.08 -20.47
CA GLN A 285 5.77 -13.29 -20.78
C GLN A 285 5.15 -14.38 -19.89
N GLU A 286 5.89 -15.43 -19.57
CA GLU A 286 5.47 -16.56 -18.75
C GLU A 286 5.14 -16.09 -17.31
N ILE A 287 5.92 -15.16 -16.76
CA ILE A 287 5.66 -14.54 -15.45
C ILE A 287 4.39 -13.68 -15.49
N ARG A 288 4.18 -12.93 -16.57
CA ARG A 288 2.94 -12.14 -16.76
C ARG A 288 1.73 -13.04 -16.95
N ASP A 289 1.90 -14.20 -17.56
CA ASP A 289 0.84 -15.20 -17.73
C ASP A 289 0.50 -15.87 -16.39
N LEU A 290 1.49 -16.19 -15.55
CA LEU A 290 1.30 -16.63 -14.18
C LEU A 290 0.50 -15.61 -13.37
N GLN A 291 0.87 -14.34 -13.45
CA GLN A 291 0.13 -13.26 -12.80
C GLN A 291 -1.32 -13.21 -13.27
N ARG A 292 -1.55 -13.24 -14.59
CA ARG A 292 -2.91 -13.21 -15.15
C ARG A 292 -3.74 -14.40 -14.71
N TRP A 293 -3.14 -15.61 -14.76
CA TRP A 293 -3.80 -16.84 -14.32
C TRP A 293 -4.24 -16.76 -12.86
N CYS A 294 -3.35 -16.37 -11.96
CA CYS A 294 -3.63 -16.31 -10.53
C CYS A 294 -4.59 -15.16 -10.16
N ASN A 295 -4.35 -13.96 -10.70
CA ASN A 295 -5.07 -12.75 -10.26
C ASN A 295 -6.46 -12.60 -10.89
N ASN A 296 -6.72 -13.27 -12.03
CA ASN A 296 -8.06 -13.32 -12.60
C ASN A 296 -8.86 -14.46 -11.97
N LYS A 297 -9.80 -14.12 -11.10
CA LYS A 297 -10.57 -15.09 -10.29
C LYS A 297 -11.40 -16.08 -11.12
N ILE A 298 -11.84 -15.69 -12.32
CA ILE A 298 -12.56 -16.59 -13.23
C ILE A 298 -11.59 -17.63 -13.78
N ILE A 299 -10.44 -17.19 -14.29
CA ILE A 299 -9.40 -18.08 -14.82
C ILE A 299 -8.90 -19.03 -13.72
N PHE A 300 -8.55 -18.48 -12.56
CA PHE A 300 -7.98 -19.22 -11.44
C PHE A 300 -8.92 -20.34 -10.93
N LYS A 301 -10.26 -20.12 -11.01
CA LYS A 301 -11.26 -21.13 -10.65
C LYS A 301 -11.48 -22.16 -11.75
N SER A 302 -11.50 -21.72 -13.03
CA SER A 302 -11.84 -22.60 -14.16
C SER A 302 -10.64 -23.39 -14.70
N CYS A 303 -9.39 -22.94 -14.42
CA CYS A 303 -8.16 -23.60 -14.82
C CYS A 303 -7.32 -23.87 -13.56
N PRO A 304 -7.51 -25.03 -12.88
CA PRO A 304 -6.84 -25.30 -11.60
C PRO A 304 -5.33 -25.44 -11.68
N ASP A 305 -4.80 -25.95 -12.79
CA ASP A 305 -3.36 -26.11 -13.03
C ASP A 305 -2.85 -25.01 -13.98
N PHE A 306 -1.79 -24.31 -13.59
CA PHE A 306 -1.17 -23.31 -14.44
C PHE A 306 -0.61 -23.90 -15.75
N LYS A 307 -0.21 -25.17 -15.75
CA LYS A 307 0.29 -25.87 -16.95
C LYS A 307 -0.75 -25.96 -18.06
N ASP A 308 -2.03 -25.98 -17.70
CA ASP A 308 -3.16 -26.04 -18.64
C ASP A 308 -3.58 -24.66 -19.14
N TYR A 309 -3.09 -23.60 -18.49
CA TYR A 309 -3.43 -22.25 -18.88
C TYR A 309 -2.78 -21.89 -20.23
N ARG A 310 -3.62 -21.48 -21.18
CA ARG A 310 -3.18 -20.93 -22.49
C ARG A 310 -3.78 -19.54 -22.66
N ARG A 311 -2.93 -18.57 -22.91
CA ARG A 311 -3.37 -17.24 -23.25
C ARG A 311 -3.99 -17.27 -24.65
N LYS A 312 -5.27 -16.92 -24.75
CA LYS A 312 -5.95 -16.68 -26.01
C LYS A 312 -5.71 -15.25 -26.48
#